data_3cebeccb5e9780681ea21e1d067fb456
#
_entry.id   3cebeccb5e9780681ea21e1d067fb456
#
_cell.length_a   1.000
_cell.length_b   1.000
_cell.length_c   1.000
_cell.angle_alpha   90.00
_cell.angle_beta   90.00
_cell.angle_gamma   90.00
#
_symmetry.space_group_name_H-M   'P 1'
#
loop_
_entity.id
_entity.type
_entity.pdbx_description
1 polymer ?
#
loop_
_entity_poly.entity_id
_entity_poly.type
_entity_poly.pdbx_seq_one_letter_code
_entity_poly.pdbx_strand_id
1 'polypeptide(L)'
;IDHFERQQAFRTSAMAYYSGNHAVLDMYKSTNPKDHEVMDRLANLIVSRRGKQKKESHQTKVIAHRGFWNTPGSAQNSLAALVKADSIGCYGSEFDVWLTADDELMLNHDGWHDGYSLEKTSSDVLRTLKLSNGENMPTLEQFLDKAKKLKIHLILEMKPLSTPERETKAVEMILKLVEEKKLTHRVEYISFSRHVMCEFIRLAPPKTPILYLGQDISPKELKQLGATGADYNYWAYHKNPDWLKDLKNSGMTSNVWTVNIPSEMQWCIDNGFDLITTDAPTAFLGL
;
A
#
# COMPACT_ATOMS: atom_id res chain seq x y z
N ILE A 1 28.15 15.64 -17.20
CA ILE A 1 27.25 14.74 -16.40
C ILE A 1 28.19 13.89 -15.56
N ASP A 2 27.95 13.88 -14.22
CA ASP A 2 28.78 13.11 -13.32
C ASP A 2 28.45 11.59 -13.39
N HIS A 3 29.29 10.77 -12.74
CA HIS A 3 29.13 9.32 -12.77
C HIS A 3 27.80 8.86 -12.13
N PHE A 4 27.28 9.62 -11.18
CA PHE A 4 26.01 9.33 -10.48
C PHE A 4 24.82 9.59 -11.42
N GLU A 5 24.80 10.70 -12.15
CA GLU A 5 23.75 11.01 -13.12
C GLU A 5 23.72 10.02 -14.28
N ARG A 6 24.90 9.54 -14.73
CA ARG A 6 24.99 8.45 -15.73
C ARG A 6 24.41 7.14 -15.20
N GLN A 7 24.71 6.78 -13.94
CA GLN A 7 24.12 5.58 -13.32
C GLN A 7 22.60 5.70 -13.17
N GLN A 8 22.09 6.87 -12.84
CA GLN A 8 20.67 7.11 -12.70
C GLN A 8 19.95 7.08 -14.06
N ALA A 9 20.54 7.68 -15.08
CA ALA A 9 20.06 7.59 -16.47
C ALA A 9 20.12 6.14 -16.99
N PHE A 10 21.15 5.38 -16.61
CA PHE A 10 21.27 3.97 -16.94
C PHE A 10 20.20 3.12 -16.25
N ARG A 11 19.91 3.34 -14.96
CA ARG A 11 18.82 2.65 -14.25
C ARG A 11 17.46 2.91 -14.90
N THR A 12 17.21 4.12 -15.39
CA THR A 12 16.00 4.47 -16.15
C THR A 12 16.00 3.80 -17.53
N SER A 13 17.16 3.64 -18.16
CA SER A 13 17.32 2.94 -19.46
C SER A 13 17.32 1.42 -19.30
N ALA A 14 17.69 0.88 -18.12
CA ALA A 14 17.55 -0.54 -17.81
C ALA A 14 16.07 -0.98 -17.74
N MET A 15 15.13 -0.07 -17.48
CA MET A 15 13.70 -0.35 -17.65
C MET A 15 13.32 -0.50 -19.13
N ALA A 16 13.96 0.24 -20.05
CA ALA A 16 13.84 -0.02 -21.50
C ALA A 16 14.45 -1.37 -21.90
N TYR A 17 15.44 -1.86 -21.14
CA TYR A 17 16.06 -3.19 -21.34
C TYR A 17 15.12 -4.34 -21.00
N TYR A 18 14.34 -4.26 -19.90
CA TYR A 18 13.28 -5.25 -19.61
C TYR A 18 12.18 -5.26 -20.68
N SER A 19 12.07 -4.20 -21.47
CA SER A 19 11.21 -4.16 -22.67
C SER A 19 11.87 -4.73 -23.93
N GLY A 20 13.07 -5.32 -23.84
CA GLY A 20 13.73 -6.05 -24.93
C GLY A 20 14.74 -5.24 -25.77
N ASN A 21 15.17 -4.06 -25.34
CA ASN A 21 16.13 -3.24 -26.10
C ASN A 21 17.59 -3.45 -25.65
N HIS A 22 18.18 -4.58 -26.07
CA HIS A 22 19.55 -4.97 -25.75
C HIS A 22 20.62 -3.98 -26.24
N ALA A 23 20.34 -3.21 -27.29
CA ALA A 23 21.29 -2.28 -27.89
C ALA A 23 21.78 -1.18 -26.91
N VAL A 24 20.92 -0.73 -25.98
CA VAL A 24 21.28 0.28 -24.98
C VAL A 24 22.28 -0.26 -23.94
N LEU A 25 22.16 -1.55 -23.58
CA LEU A 25 23.08 -2.18 -22.63
C LEU A 25 24.44 -2.42 -23.25
N ASP A 26 24.49 -2.76 -24.54
CA ASP A 26 25.72 -2.98 -25.27
C ASP A 26 26.48 -1.66 -25.44
N MET A 27 25.79 -0.56 -25.72
CA MET A 27 26.37 0.79 -25.75
C MET A 27 26.97 1.23 -24.41
N TYR A 28 26.29 0.90 -23.29
CA TYR A 28 26.80 1.22 -21.95
C TYR A 28 28.07 0.45 -21.58
N LYS A 29 28.19 -0.80 -22.03
CA LYS A 29 29.39 -1.64 -21.82
C LYS A 29 30.51 -1.36 -22.83
N SER A 30 30.23 -0.60 -23.87
CA SER A 30 31.18 -0.26 -24.92
C SER A 30 32.30 0.63 -24.38
N THR A 31 33.50 0.38 -24.84
CA THR A 31 34.69 1.26 -24.64
C THR A 31 34.83 2.31 -25.75
N ASN A 32 33.91 2.32 -26.72
CA ASN A 32 33.95 3.26 -27.84
C ASN A 32 33.44 4.65 -27.39
N PRO A 33 34.25 5.72 -27.58
CA PRO A 33 33.85 7.08 -27.21
C PRO A 33 32.56 7.57 -27.88
N LYS A 34 32.25 7.10 -29.10
CA LYS A 34 30.97 7.47 -29.79
C LYS A 34 29.75 6.91 -29.11
N ASP A 35 29.85 5.72 -28.54
CA ASP A 35 28.74 5.12 -27.79
C ASP A 35 28.49 5.86 -26.46
N HIS A 36 29.56 6.32 -25.82
CA HIS A 36 29.49 7.18 -24.65
C HIS A 36 28.83 8.54 -24.95
N GLU A 37 29.16 9.15 -26.11
CA GLU A 37 28.52 10.40 -26.54
C GLU A 37 27.03 10.23 -26.79
N VAL A 38 26.61 9.11 -27.38
CA VAL A 38 25.17 8.77 -27.56
C VAL A 38 24.47 8.57 -26.22
N MET A 39 25.14 7.88 -25.29
CA MET A 39 24.60 7.68 -23.94
C MET A 39 24.46 8.98 -23.14
N ASP A 40 25.44 9.89 -23.27
CA ASP A 40 25.36 11.22 -22.63
C ASP A 40 24.25 12.08 -23.25
N ARG A 41 24.01 12.01 -24.55
CA ARG A 41 22.87 12.66 -25.21
C ARG A 41 21.54 12.09 -24.76
N LEU A 42 21.42 10.78 -24.63
CA LEU A 42 20.22 10.10 -24.10
C LEU A 42 19.96 10.48 -22.65
N ALA A 43 20.99 10.49 -21.79
CA ALA A 43 20.91 10.92 -20.41
C ALA A 43 20.45 12.38 -20.30
N ASN A 44 21.03 13.29 -21.11
CA ASN A 44 20.62 14.69 -21.17
C ASN A 44 19.16 14.87 -21.65
N LEU A 45 18.70 14.06 -22.61
CA LEU A 45 17.31 14.06 -23.06
C LEU A 45 16.35 13.61 -21.97
N ILE A 46 16.71 12.58 -21.20
CA ILE A 46 15.91 12.08 -20.07
C ILE A 46 15.83 13.14 -18.98
N VAL A 47 16.96 13.72 -18.58
CA VAL A 47 17.02 14.79 -17.57
C VAL A 47 16.26 16.04 -18.04
N SER A 48 16.40 16.44 -19.32
CA SER A 48 15.68 17.61 -19.87
C SER A 48 14.17 17.39 -19.98
N ARG A 49 13.73 16.15 -20.24
CA ARG A 49 12.31 15.80 -20.22
C ARG A 49 11.75 15.80 -18.80
N ARG A 50 12.51 15.33 -17.80
CA ARG A 50 12.15 15.44 -16.38
C ARG A 50 12.02 16.90 -15.93
N GLY A 51 12.92 17.78 -16.38
CA GLY A 51 12.87 19.22 -16.09
C GLY A 51 11.70 19.99 -16.72
N LYS A 52 11.12 19.47 -17.82
CA LYS A 52 9.94 20.07 -18.50
C LYS A 52 8.60 19.57 -18.00
N GLN A 53 8.58 18.50 -17.21
CA GLN A 53 7.38 17.97 -16.54
C GLN A 53 7.19 18.57 -15.13
N LYS A 54 7.50 19.84 -14.91
CA LYS A 54 6.91 20.60 -13.80
C LYS A 54 5.46 21.01 -14.15
N LYS A 55 4.60 20.03 -14.39
CA LYS A 55 3.20 20.08 -13.99
C LYS A 55 3.17 19.86 -12.49
N GLU A 56 2.20 20.50 -11.79
CA GLU A 56 1.95 20.33 -10.36
C GLU A 56 2.32 18.91 -9.92
N SER A 57 3.36 18.80 -9.10
CA SER A 57 3.92 17.50 -8.75
C SER A 57 2.87 16.75 -7.96
N HIS A 58 2.15 15.86 -8.62
CA HIS A 58 1.37 14.86 -7.93
C HIS A 58 2.35 14.08 -7.07
N GLN A 59 2.29 14.31 -5.75
CA GLN A 59 3.23 13.67 -4.83
C GLN A 59 2.65 12.33 -4.42
N THR A 60 3.19 11.25 -5.00
CA THR A 60 2.91 9.90 -4.55
C THR A 60 3.27 9.77 -3.07
N LYS A 61 2.40 9.16 -2.27
CA LYS A 61 2.59 8.98 -0.83
C LYS A 61 2.84 7.51 -0.51
N VAL A 62 3.57 7.25 0.59
CA VAL A 62 3.92 5.90 1.01
C VAL A 62 3.06 5.43 2.19
N ILE A 63 2.59 4.18 2.08
CA ILE A 63 1.94 3.42 3.14
C ILE A 63 2.88 2.31 3.59
N ALA A 64 3.12 2.21 4.90
CA ALA A 64 3.85 1.10 5.48
C ALA A 64 2.92 -0.12 5.58
N HIS A 65 3.19 -1.17 4.78
CA HIS A 65 2.46 -2.44 4.76
C HIS A 65 2.63 -3.16 6.11
N ARG A 66 1.53 -3.44 6.82
CA ARG A 66 1.51 -3.99 8.19
C ARG A 66 2.32 -3.16 9.20
N GLY A 67 2.41 -1.83 8.96
CA GLY A 67 3.29 -0.91 9.67
C GLY A 67 4.76 -0.99 9.24
N PHE A 68 5.64 -0.22 9.86
CA PHE A 68 7.08 -0.35 9.62
C PHE A 68 7.65 -1.48 10.48
N TRP A 69 7.35 -2.71 10.07
CA TRP A 69 7.67 -3.92 10.80
C TRP A 69 9.09 -4.44 10.54
N ASN A 70 9.64 -4.22 9.34
CA ASN A 70 10.95 -4.72 8.92
C ASN A 70 12.09 -3.87 9.50
N THR A 71 12.12 -3.76 10.82
CA THR A 71 13.12 -2.99 11.58
C THR A 71 13.25 -3.54 13.01
N PRO A 72 14.42 -3.43 13.68
CA PRO A 72 14.63 -3.99 15.01
C PRO A 72 13.57 -3.58 16.03
N GLY A 73 13.06 -4.54 16.81
CA GLY A 73 12.04 -4.31 17.85
C GLY A 73 10.64 -4.06 17.32
N SER A 74 10.37 -4.41 16.07
CA SER A 74 9.06 -4.28 15.41
C SER A 74 8.59 -5.64 14.88
N ALA A 75 7.29 -5.78 14.66
CA ALA A 75 6.66 -6.96 14.04
C ALA A 75 5.47 -6.51 13.19
N GLN A 76 5.05 -7.33 12.23
CA GLN A 76 3.84 -7.08 11.44
C GLN A 76 2.64 -6.87 12.36
N ASN A 77 1.81 -5.86 12.05
CA ASN A 77 0.59 -5.53 12.82
C ASN A 77 0.83 -5.17 14.31
N SER A 78 2.09 -4.94 14.74
CA SER A 78 2.40 -4.56 16.12
C SER A 78 2.16 -3.07 16.39
N LEU A 79 1.98 -2.72 17.67
CA LEU A 79 1.93 -1.30 18.07
C LEU A 79 3.26 -0.58 17.79
N ALA A 80 4.38 -1.29 17.91
CA ALA A 80 5.69 -0.74 17.55
C ALA A 80 5.78 -0.42 16.05
N ALA A 81 5.25 -1.27 15.17
CA ALA A 81 5.27 -1.03 13.73
C ALA A 81 4.46 0.22 13.34
N LEU A 82 3.31 0.43 13.97
CA LEU A 82 2.50 1.65 13.79
C LEU A 82 3.27 2.91 14.21
N VAL A 83 3.86 2.90 15.41
CA VAL A 83 4.62 4.05 15.93
C VAL A 83 5.82 4.38 15.05
N LYS A 84 6.53 3.34 14.57
CA LYS A 84 7.69 3.53 13.69
C LYS A 84 7.30 4.07 12.32
N ALA A 85 6.18 3.61 11.74
CA ALA A 85 5.68 4.17 10.48
C ALA A 85 5.37 5.68 10.60
N ASP A 86 4.73 6.10 11.70
CA ASP A 86 4.50 7.51 12.00
C ASP A 86 5.83 8.28 12.17
N SER A 87 6.79 7.71 12.90
CA SER A 87 8.06 8.37 13.23
C SER A 87 8.94 8.67 12.02
N ILE A 88 8.87 7.86 10.96
CA ILE A 88 9.61 8.07 9.71
C ILE A 88 8.83 8.89 8.67
N GLY A 89 7.61 9.34 9.01
CA GLY A 89 6.82 10.21 8.14
C GLY A 89 6.06 9.50 7.02
N CYS A 90 5.71 8.22 7.16
CA CYS A 90 4.79 7.58 6.25
C CYS A 90 3.45 8.32 6.23
N TYR A 91 2.80 8.38 5.06
CA TYR A 91 1.43 8.84 4.94
C TYR A 91 0.47 7.98 5.75
N GLY A 92 0.58 6.66 5.60
CA GLY A 92 -0.29 5.70 6.25
C GLY A 92 0.43 4.47 6.79
N SER A 93 -0.19 3.82 7.74
CA SER A 93 0.14 2.47 8.21
C SER A 93 -1.02 1.56 7.85
N GLU A 94 -0.75 0.57 7.04
CA GLU A 94 -1.72 -0.48 6.75
C GLU A 94 -1.66 -1.56 7.84
N PHE A 95 -2.79 -2.18 8.13
CA PHE A 95 -2.92 -3.26 9.12
C PHE A 95 -4.18 -4.10 8.87
N ASP A 96 -4.12 -5.35 9.32
CA ASP A 96 -5.08 -6.41 9.01
C ASP A 96 -5.97 -6.73 10.22
N VAL A 97 -7.28 -6.81 10.01
CA VAL A 97 -8.28 -7.04 11.08
C VAL A 97 -9.09 -8.29 10.82
N TRP A 98 -9.22 -9.11 11.85
CA TRP A 98 -10.08 -10.31 11.93
C TRP A 98 -11.15 -10.16 12.99
N LEU A 99 -12.30 -10.80 12.79
CA LEU A 99 -13.32 -11.00 13.84
C LEU A 99 -13.15 -12.40 14.45
N THR A 100 -12.97 -12.48 15.76
CA THR A 100 -12.76 -13.73 16.50
C THR A 100 -14.06 -14.50 16.72
N ALA A 101 -13.97 -15.69 17.33
CA ALA A 101 -15.12 -16.53 17.64
C ALA A 101 -16.09 -15.88 18.65
N ASP A 102 -15.59 -15.05 19.55
CA ASP A 102 -16.32 -14.31 20.56
C ASP A 102 -16.55 -12.83 20.20
N ASP A 103 -16.47 -12.53 18.89
CA ASP A 103 -16.77 -11.22 18.33
C ASP A 103 -15.84 -10.08 18.81
N GLU A 104 -14.57 -10.34 18.99
CA GLU A 104 -13.55 -9.31 19.20
C GLU A 104 -12.82 -9.03 17.88
N LEU A 105 -12.41 -7.77 17.66
CA LEU A 105 -11.62 -7.38 16.51
C LEU A 105 -10.12 -7.42 16.87
N MET A 106 -9.36 -8.29 16.20
CA MET A 106 -7.95 -8.52 16.47
C MET A 106 -7.08 -8.38 15.23
N LEU A 107 -5.82 -8.03 15.41
CA LEU A 107 -4.89 -7.77 14.31
C LEU A 107 -3.98 -8.96 14.05
N ASN A 108 -4.02 -9.48 12.83
CA ASN A 108 -3.07 -10.43 12.29
C ASN A 108 -3.23 -10.49 10.76
N HIS A 109 -2.14 -10.73 10.01
CA HIS A 109 -2.28 -10.86 8.55
C HIS A 109 -2.93 -12.18 8.16
N ASP A 110 -2.39 -13.30 8.66
CA ASP A 110 -2.88 -14.62 8.29
C ASP A 110 -4.11 -15.01 9.13
N GLY A 111 -4.96 -15.88 8.60
CA GLY A 111 -6.09 -16.44 9.32
C GLY A 111 -5.69 -17.42 10.45
N TRP A 112 -4.38 -17.61 10.66
CA TRP A 112 -3.78 -18.50 11.65
C TRP A 112 -2.57 -17.86 12.31
N HIS A 113 -2.39 -18.09 13.61
CA HIS A 113 -1.20 -17.71 14.35
C HIS A 113 -0.92 -18.78 15.41
N ASP A 114 0.31 -19.33 15.44
CA ASP A 114 0.74 -20.38 16.37
C ASP A 114 -0.23 -21.58 16.49
N GLY A 115 -0.83 -21.98 15.35
CA GLY A 115 -1.76 -23.10 15.29
C GLY A 115 -3.21 -22.75 15.64
N TYR A 116 -3.53 -21.50 15.98
CA TYR A 116 -4.87 -21.04 16.28
C TYR A 116 -5.47 -20.27 15.08
N SER A 117 -6.73 -20.62 14.73
CA SER A 117 -7.48 -19.86 13.72
C SER A 117 -8.02 -18.57 14.33
N LEU A 118 -7.78 -17.43 13.69
CA LEU A 118 -8.25 -16.13 14.18
C LEU A 118 -9.79 -16.12 14.32
N GLU A 119 -10.49 -16.59 13.31
CA GLU A 119 -11.95 -16.56 13.27
C GLU A 119 -12.61 -17.60 14.21
N LYS A 120 -11.91 -18.69 14.56
CA LYS A 120 -12.48 -19.82 15.32
C LYS A 120 -12.01 -19.90 16.78
N THR A 121 -11.14 -18.99 17.19
CA THR A 121 -10.56 -18.94 18.54
C THR A 121 -11.06 -17.70 19.28
N SER A 122 -11.27 -17.83 20.60
CA SER A 122 -11.65 -16.68 21.42
C SER A 122 -10.51 -15.69 21.59
N SER A 123 -10.87 -14.45 21.77
CA SER A 123 -9.92 -13.35 21.96
C SER A 123 -9.03 -13.54 23.20
N ASP A 124 -9.53 -14.16 24.27
CA ASP A 124 -8.77 -14.44 25.48
C ASP A 124 -7.54 -15.32 25.21
N VAL A 125 -7.67 -16.30 24.30
CA VAL A 125 -6.53 -17.13 23.87
C VAL A 125 -5.61 -16.31 22.97
N LEU A 126 -6.16 -15.65 21.94
CA LEU A 126 -5.38 -14.93 20.94
C LEU A 126 -4.52 -13.79 21.56
N ARG A 127 -5.05 -13.11 22.59
CA ARG A 127 -4.32 -12.05 23.31
C ARG A 127 -3.09 -12.55 24.05
N THR A 128 -2.95 -13.86 24.30
CA THR A 128 -1.76 -14.44 24.93
C THR A 128 -0.65 -14.73 23.94
N LEU A 129 -0.98 -14.81 22.64
CA LEU A 129 -0.01 -15.13 21.58
C LEU A 129 0.95 -13.98 21.35
N LYS A 130 2.20 -14.33 21.03
CA LYS A 130 3.29 -13.37 20.84
C LYS A 130 3.57 -13.12 19.37
N LEU A 131 3.72 -11.84 19.03
CA LEU A 131 4.33 -11.44 17.78
C LEU A 131 5.85 -11.63 17.83
N SER A 132 6.51 -11.59 16.68
CA SER A 132 7.95 -11.84 16.56
C SER A 132 8.84 -10.86 17.35
N ASN A 133 8.32 -9.69 17.73
CA ASN A 133 9.01 -8.71 18.59
C ASN A 133 8.70 -8.87 20.09
N GLY A 134 7.92 -9.89 20.49
CA GLY A 134 7.53 -10.16 21.87
C GLY A 134 6.27 -9.43 22.37
N GLU A 135 5.70 -8.50 21.58
CA GLU A 135 4.39 -7.93 21.90
C GLU A 135 3.29 -9.02 21.84
N ASN A 136 2.22 -8.82 22.59
CA ASN A 136 1.02 -9.63 22.41
C ASN A 136 0.29 -9.21 21.13
N MET A 137 -0.46 -10.13 20.53
CA MET A 137 -1.37 -9.82 19.43
C MET A 137 -2.36 -8.75 19.88
N PRO A 138 -2.41 -7.57 19.24
CA PRO A 138 -3.25 -6.46 19.69
C PRO A 138 -4.70 -6.63 19.25
N THR A 139 -5.64 -6.08 20.04
CA THR A 139 -6.98 -5.80 19.57
C THR A 139 -7.01 -4.54 18.73
N LEU A 140 -8.06 -4.38 17.89
CA LEU A 140 -8.28 -3.14 17.14
C LEU A 140 -8.42 -1.94 18.10
N GLU A 141 -9.08 -2.12 19.24
CA GLU A 141 -9.22 -1.06 20.23
C GLU A 141 -7.87 -0.55 20.74
N GLN A 142 -6.97 -1.47 21.12
CA GLN A 142 -5.62 -1.13 21.57
C GLN A 142 -4.81 -0.40 20.48
N PHE A 143 -4.97 -0.85 19.23
CA PHE A 143 -4.29 -0.25 18.08
C PHE A 143 -4.80 1.17 17.82
N LEU A 144 -6.10 1.38 17.81
CA LEU A 144 -6.71 2.71 17.63
C LEU A 144 -6.38 3.67 18.79
N ASP A 145 -6.32 3.18 20.04
CA ASP A 145 -5.91 4.01 21.18
C ASP A 145 -4.44 4.45 21.08
N LYS A 146 -3.58 3.61 20.52
CA LYS A 146 -2.21 4.02 20.18
C LYS A 146 -2.22 5.07 19.06
N ALA A 147 -2.97 4.81 17.98
CA ALA A 147 -3.06 5.68 16.81
C ALA A 147 -3.60 7.10 17.14
N LYS A 148 -4.46 7.27 18.14
CA LYS A 148 -4.93 8.58 18.61
C LYS A 148 -3.81 9.53 18.99
N LYS A 149 -2.66 9.00 19.42
CA LYS A 149 -1.48 9.78 19.86
C LYS A 149 -0.53 10.11 18.71
N LEU A 150 -0.82 9.65 17.51
CA LEU A 150 -0.01 9.78 16.30
C LEU A 150 -0.73 10.64 15.27
N LYS A 151 -0.04 10.94 14.16
CA LYS A 151 -0.61 11.74 13.05
C LYS A 151 -0.90 10.93 11.80
N ILE A 152 -0.38 9.73 11.70
CA ILE A 152 -0.44 8.83 10.54
C ILE A 152 -1.88 8.45 10.17
N HIS A 153 -2.16 8.32 8.88
CA HIS A 153 -3.40 7.71 8.37
C HIS A 153 -3.42 6.20 8.65
N LEU A 154 -4.61 5.65 8.79
CA LEU A 154 -4.86 4.26 9.13
C LEU A 154 -5.52 3.58 7.93
N ILE A 155 -4.83 2.62 7.32
CA ILE A 155 -5.34 1.85 6.19
C ILE A 155 -5.75 0.49 6.73
N LEU A 156 -7.04 0.34 7.01
CA LEU A 156 -7.60 -0.85 7.67
C LEU A 156 -8.05 -1.87 6.63
N GLU A 157 -7.35 -3.01 6.57
CA GLU A 157 -7.82 -4.17 5.83
C GLU A 157 -8.76 -5.02 6.70
N MET A 158 -10.03 -5.11 6.32
CA MET A 158 -10.93 -6.12 6.89
C MET A 158 -10.77 -7.42 6.09
N LYS A 159 -10.27 -8.45 6.73
CA LYS A 159 -10.06 -9.77 6.12
C LYS A 159 -11.40 -10.46 5.79
N PRO A 160 -11.48 -11.19 4.67
CA PRO A 160 -12.65 -12.01 4.36
C PRO A 160 -12.92 -13.02 5.47
N LEU A 161 -14.19 -13.17 5.84
CA LEU A 161 -14.65 -14.14 6.84
C LEU A 161 -15.44 -15.28 6.21
N SER A 162 -15.78 -16.26 7.04
CA SER A 162 -16.45 -17.50 6.59
C SER A 162 -17.88 -17.29 6.08
N THR A 163 -18.57 -16.22 6.52
CA THR A 163 -19.93 -15.90 6.05
C THR A 163 -20.14 -14.39 5.86
N PRO A 164 -21.03 -13.96 4.94
CA PRO A 164 -21.38 -12.56 4.74
C PRO A 164 -21.94 -11.89 6.02
N GLU A 165 -22.69 -12.62 6.86
CA GLU A 165 -23.25 -12.09 8.10
C GLU A 165 -22.14 -11.72 9.09
N ARG A 166 -21.07 -12.53 9.17
CA ARG A 166 -19.93 -12.21 10.01
C ARG A 166 -19.14 -11.01 9.45
N GLU A 167 -19.01 -10.92 8.13
CA GLU A 167 -18.38 -9.76 7.48
C GLU A 167 -19.17 -8.49 7.76
N THR A 168 -20.50 -8.50 7.60
CA THR A 168 -21.36 -7.35 7.92
C THR A 168 -21.20 -6.94 9.39
N LYS A 169 -21.24 -7.90 10.32
CA LYS A 169 -21.04 -7.65 11.75
C LYS A 169 -19.69 -7.01 12.03
N ALA A 170 -18.62 -7.51 11.43
CA ALA A 170 -17.29 -6.95 11.59
C ALA A 170 -17.21 -5.50 11.09
N VAL A 171 -17.80 -5.20 9.93
CA VAL A 171 -17.86 -3.84 9.37
C VAL A 171 -18.60 -2.89 10.33
N GLU A 172 -19.77 -3.30 10.85
CA GLU A 172 -20.54 -2.49 11.81
C GLU A 172 -19.72 -2.19 13.07
N MET A 173 -19.06 -3.22 13.63
CA MET A 173 -18.22 -3.08 14.82
C MET A 173 -16.99 -2.18 14.58
N ILE A 174 -16.33 -2.31 13.42
CA ILE A 174 -15.20 -1.47 13.03
C ILE A 174 -15.62 -0.01 12.94
N LEU A 175 -16.70 0.28 12.20
CA LEU A 175 -17.18 1.65 12.00
C LEU A 175 -17.56 2.30 13.33
N LYS A 176 -18.28 1.56 14.20
CA LYS A 176 -18.64 2.02 15.54
C LYS A 176 -17.40 2.34 16.38
N LEU A 177 -16.42 1.44 16.42
CA LEU A 177 -15.21 1.62 17.22
C LEU A 177 -14.37 2.80 16.72
N VAL A 178 -14.22 2.95 15.40
CA VAL A 178 -13.49 4.09 14.78
C VAL A 178 -14.18 5.42 15.12
N GLU A 179 -15.51 5.47 15.12
CA GLU A 179 -16.29 6.65 15.51
C GLU A 179 -16.10 6.98 17.00
N GLU A 180 -16.24 6.00 17.90
CA GLU A 180 -16.02 6.13 19.35
C GLU A 180 -14.59 6.66 19.65
N LYS A 181 -13.60 6.20 18.91
CA LYS A 181 -12.21 6.68 19.02
C LYS A 181 -11.98 8.05 18.36
N LYS A 182 -12.97 8.61 17.64
CA LYS A 182 -12.91 9.89 16.90
C LYS A 182 -11.84 9.91 15.81
N LEU A 183 -11.65 8.79 15.12
CA LEU A 183 -10.64 8.59 14.09
C LEU A 183 -11.20 8.53 12.66
N THR A 184 -12.50 8.71 12.47
CA THR A 184 -13.21 8.59 11.18
C THR A 184 -12.54 9.36 10.03
N HIS A 185 -11.95 10.52 10.34
CA HIS A 185 -11.29 11.38 9.35
C HIS A 185 -9.88 10.91 8.94
N ARG A 186 -9.36 9.85 9.54
CA ARG A 186 -8.00 9.33 9.29
C ARG A 186 -7.97 7.85 8.91
N VAL A 187 -9.13 7.20 8.78
CA VAL A 187 -9.23 5.78 8.44
C VAL A 187 -9.68 5.63 6.99
N GLU A 188 -8.98 4.81 6.24
CA GLU A 188 -9.31 4.31 4.91
C GLU A 188 -9.55 2.80 5.03
N TYR A 189 -10.55 2.28 4.32
CA TYR A 189 -10.92 0.86 4.40
C TYR A 189 -10.57 0.14 3.11
N ILE A 190 -9.97 -1.03 3.26
CA ILE A 190 -9.62 -1.91 2.15
C ILE A 190 -10.05 -3.35 2.45
N SER A 191 -10.38 -4.13 1.42
CA SER A 191 -10.66 -5.57 1.56
C SER A 191 -10.56 -6.29 0.22
N PHE A 192 -10.26 -7.59 0.29
CA PHE A 192 -10.42 -8.54 -0.81
C PHE A 192 -11.86 -9.05 -0.97
N SER A 193 -12.71 -8.93 0.07
CA SER A 193 -14.12 -9.31 -0.01
C SER A 193 -14.93 -8.21 -0.69
N ARG A 194 -15.63 -8.55 -1.78
CA ARG A 194 -16.61 -7.65 -2.40
C ARG A 194 -17.73 -7.30 -1.43
N HIS A 195 -18.16 -8.25 -0.61
CA HIS A 195 -19.22 -8.03 0.36
C HIS A 195 -18.79 -7.00 1.41
N VAL A 196 -17.58 -7.15 1.98
CA VAL A 196 -17.00 -6.18 2.93
C VAL A 196 -16.91 -4.79 2.31
N MET A 197 -16.39 -4.68 1.08
CA MET A 197 -16.33 -3.40 0.37
C MET A 197 -17.73 -2.76 0.23
N CYS A 198 -18.71 -3.53 -0.21
CA CYS A 198 -20.10 -3.03 -0.36
C CYS A 198 -20.72 -2.63 0.97
N GLU A 199 -20.45 -3.36 2.06
CA GLU A 199 -20.92 -3.02 3.39
C GLU A 199 -20.27 -1.73 3.92
N PHE A 200 -18.97 -1.51 3.71
CA PHE A 200 -18.35 -0.22 4.01
C PHE A 200 -18.96 0.91 3.19
N ILE A 201 -19.19 0.71 1.88
CA ILE A 201 -19.85 1.71 1.03
C ILE A 201 -21.25 2.06 1.55
N ARG A 202 -22.00 1.06 2.01
CA ARG A 202 -23.37 1.23 2.51
C ARG A 202 -23.45 1.94 3.86
N LEU A 203 -22.48 1.67 4.76
CA LEU A 203 -22.57 2.02 6.18
C LEU A 203 -21.64 3.15 6.61
N ALA A 204 -20.50 3.33 5.93
CA ALA A 204 -19.54 4.37 6.33
C ALA A 204 -20.07 5.78 6.04
N PRO A 205 -19.61 6.79 6.78
CA PRO A 205 -19.94 8.18 6.50
C PRO A 205 -19.60 8.59 5.05
N PRO A 206 -20.35 9.54 4.47
CA PRO A 206 -20.08 10.02 3.12
C PRO A 206 -18.63 10.47 2.93
N LYS A 207 -18.04 10.15 1.77
CA LYS A 207 -16.65 10.47 1.40
C LYS A 207 -15.57 9.69 2.16
N THR A 208 -15.94 8.67 2.93
CA THR A 208 -14.95 7.75 3.52
C THR A 208 -14.17 7.04 2.39
N PRO A 209 -12.83 7.03 2.42
CA PRO A 209 -12.04 6.29 1.43
C PRO A 209 -12.26 4.77 1.60
N ILE A 210 -12.72 4.12 0.51
CA ILE A 210 -12.97 2.68 0.44
C ILE A 210 -12.40 2.18 -0.87
N LEU A 211 -11.35 1.35 -0.79
CA LEU A 211 -10.65 0.81 -1.94
C LEU A 211 -10.77 -0.72 -1.96
N TYR A 212 -10.80 -1.27 -3.16
CA TYR A 212 -10.90 -2.71 -3.36
C TYR A 212 -9.54 -3.34 -3.66
N LEU A 213 -9.23 -4.46 -3.00
CA LEU A 213 -7.96 -5.20 -3.16
C LEU A 213 -8.01 -6.30 -4.23
N GLY A 214 -9.20 -6.84 -4.49
CA GLY A 214 -9.40 -7.89 -5.49
C GLY A 214 -9.26 -7.34 -6.92
N GLN A 215 -8.55 -8.08 -7.77
CA GLN A 215 -8.17 -7.64 -9.12
C GLN A 215 -9.15 -8.12 -10.20
N ASP A 216 -10.31 -8.53 -9.80
CA ASP A 216 -11.36 -9.13 -10.64
C ASP A 216 -12.43 -8.13 -11.08
N ILE A 217 -12.33 -6.86 -10.66
CA ILE A 217 -13.22 -5.76 -11.00
C ILE A 217 -12.42 -4.64 -11.66
N SER A 218 -12.92 -4.14 -12.79
CA SER A 218 -12.31 -2.99 -13.46
C SER A 218 -12.58 -1.67 -12.71
N PRO A 219 -11.74 -0.62 -12.87
CA PRO A 219 -12.01 0.70 -12.30
C PRO A 219 -13.39 1.26 -12.62
N LYS A 220 -13.88 1.02 -13.85
CA LYS A 220 -15.21 1.45 -14.27
C LYS A 220 -16.32 0.79 -13.45
N GLU A 221 -16.22 -0.50 -13.21
CA GLU A 221 -17.18 -1.24 -12.38
C GLU A 221 -17.07 -0.83 -10.90
N LEU A 222 -15.85 -0.63 -10.37
CA LEU A 222 -15.65 -0.11 -9.02
C LEU A 222 -16.35 1.23 -8.80
N LYS A 223 -16.25 2.13 -9.78
CA LYS A 223 -16.94 3.43 -9.75
C LYS A 223 -18.46 3.25 -9.68
N GLN A 224 -19.01 2.31 -10.43
CA GLN A 224 -20.45 2.01 -10.40
C GLN A 224 -20.92 1.43 -9.05
N LEU A 225 -20.06 0.65 -8.39
CA LEU A 225 -20.33 0.12 -7.05
C LEU A 225 -20.22 1.18 -5.94
N GLY A 226 -19.59 2.32 -6.22
CA GLY A 226 -19.43 3.41 -5.26
C GLY A 226 -18.09 3.39 -4.50
N ALA A 227 -17.14 2.53 -4.87
CA ALA A 227 -15.79 2.56 -4.31
C ALA A 227 -15.08 3.88 -4.67
N THR A 228 -14.19 4.33 -3.80
CA THR A 228 -13.44 5.57 -3.99
C THR A 228 -12.09 5.34 -4.67
N GLY A 229 -11.65 4.10 -4.80
CA GLY A 229 -10.38 3.76 -5.44
C GLY A 229 -10.17 2.27 -5.62
N ALA A 230 -9.03 1.94 -6.21
CA ALA A 230 -8.48 0.60 -6.33
C ALA A 230 -7.14 0.53 -5.60
N ASP A 231 -6.96 -0.54 -4.84
CA ASP A 231 -5.70 -0.91 -4.19
C ASP A 231 -5.26 -2.27 -4.76
N TYR A 232 -4.65 -2.25 -5.94
CA TYR A 232 -4.36 -3.46 -6.69
C TYR A 232 -2.89 -3.84 -6.64
N ASN A 233 -2.64 -5.14 -6.81
CA ASN A 233 -1.28 -5.65 -6.95
C ASN A 233 -0.58 -5.00 -8.16
N TYR A 234 0.72 -4.76 -8.03
CA TYR A 234 1.58 -4.18 -9.06
C TYR A 234 1.39 -4.82 -10.44
N TRP A 235 1.31 -6.14 -10.51
CA TRP A 235 1.14 -6.88 -11.77
C TRP A 235 -0.25 -6.72 -12.41
N ALA A 236 -1.28 -6.38 -11.62
CA ALA A 236 -2.61 -6.10 -12.17
C ALA A 236 -2.60 -4.88 -13.08
N TYR A 237 -1.84 -3.83 -12.71
CA TYR A 237 -1.68 -2.64 -13.54
C TYR A 237 -0.84 -2.89 -14.79
N HIS A 238 0.17 -3.76 -14.72
CA HIS A 238 0.93 -4.16 -15.90
C HIS A 238 0.08 -5.00 -16.88
N LYS A 239 -0.76 -5.88 -16.36
CA LYS A 239 -1.69 -6.67 -17.15
C LYS A 239 -2.79 -5.83 -17.78
N ASN A 240 -3.19 -4.74 -17.13
CA ASN A 240 -4.27 -3.85 -17.53
C ASN A 240 -3.77 -2.39 -17.58
N PRO A 241 -2.98 -2.01 -18.58
CA PRO A 241 -2.25 -0.71 -18.59
C PRO A 241 -3.17 0.51 -18.60
N ASP A 242 -4.43 0.38 -19.03
CA ASP A 242 -5.40 1.47 -19.02
C ASP A 242 -6.03 1.71 -17.64
N TRP A 243 -5.95 0.77 -16.72
CA TRP A 243 -6.65 0.88 -15.43
C TRP A 243 -6.22 2.08 -14.58
N LEU A 244 -4.92 2.39 -14.56
CA LEU A 244 -4.44 3.58 -13.86
C LEU A 244 -4.99 4.88 -14.46
N LYS A 245 -5.06 4.94 -15.80
CA LYS A 245 -5.67 6.07 -16.52
C LYS A 245 -7.17 6.17 -16.24
N ASP A 246 -7.87 5.04 -16.19
CA ASP A 246 -9.30 5.00 -15.91
C ASP A 246 -9.61 5.47 -14.47
N LEU A 247 -8.79 5.07 -13.48
CA LEU A 247 -8.87 5.57 -12.10
C LEU A 247 -8.73 7.09 -12.07
N LYS A 248 -7.68 7.63 -12.68
CA LYS A 248 -7.41 9.07 -12.73
C LYS A 248 -8.56 9.86 -13.41
N ASN A 249 -9.02 9.38 -14.56
CA ASN A 249 -10.11 10.01 -15.30
C ASN A 249 -11.44 9.99 -14.53
N SER A 250 -11.62 9.01 -13.65
CA SER A 250 -12.79 8.86 -12.79
C SER A 250 -12.69 9.61 -11.47
N GLY A 251 -11.55 10.25 -11.18
CA GLY A 251 -11.27 10.91 -9.90
C GLY A 251 -11.20 9.92 -8.73
N MET A 252 -10.76 8.68 -9.01
CA MET A 252 -10.60 7.62 -8.01
C MET A 252 -9.15 7.51 -7.58
N THR A 253 -8.94 7.15 -6.32
CA THR A 253 -7.61 6.92 -5.75
C THR A 253 -6.98 5.65 -6.32
N SER A 254 -5.70 5.74 -6.70
CA SER A 254 -4.87 4.61 -7.11
C SER A 254 -3.87 4.25 -6.02
N ASN A 255 -3.98 3.06 -5.44
CA ASN A 255 -2.96 2.45 -4.59
C ASN A 255 -2.39 1.20 -5.27
N VAL A 256 -1.16 0.86 -4.93
CA VAL A 256 -0.48 -0.32 -5.47
C VAL A 256 0.32 -1.03 -4.38
N TRP A 257 0.18 -2.36 -4.30
CA TRP A 257 0.83 -3.23 -3.32
C TRP A 257 1.43 -4.50 -3.96
N THR A 258 2.35 -5.23 -3.31
CA THR A 258 3.32 -4.70 -2.35
C THR A 258 4.56 -4.38 -3.14
N VAL A 259 4.96 -3.13 -3.18
CA VAL A 259 6.05 -2.64 -4.03
C VAL A 259 7.30 -2.44 -3.15
N ASN A 260 8.25 -3.39 -3.23
CA ASN A 260 9.41 -3.44 -2.35
C ASN A 260 10.74 -3.13 -3.07
N ILE A 261 10.71 -3.11 -4.41
CA ILE A 261 11.91 -2.92 -5.23
C ILE A 261 12.01 -1.45 -5.66
N PRO A 262 13.13 -0.75 -5.42
CA PRO A 262 13.26 0.68 -5.73
C PRO A 262 12.93 1.07 -7.17
N SER A 263 13.26 0.22 -8.15
CA SER A 263 12.92 0.47 -9.56
C SER A 263 11.42 0.39 -9.84
N GLU A 264 10.70 -0.48 -9.12
CA GLU A 264 9.24 -0.58 -9.21
C GLU A 264 8.57 0.61 -8.51
N MET A 265 9.11 1.04 -7.35
CA MET A 265 8.67 2.26 -6.67
C MET A 265 8.81 3.48 -7.60
N GLN A 266 9.97 3.62 -8.25
CA GLN A 266 10.20 4.72 -9.19
C GLN A 266 9.23 4.67 -10.37
N TRP A 267 8.95 3.47 -10.90
CA TRP A 267 7.96 3.30 -11.96
C TRP A 267 6.56 3.77 -11.50
N CYS A 268 6.15 3.43 -10.29
CA CYS A 268 4.88 3.87 -9.73
C CYS A 268 4.83 5.40 -9.57
N ILE A 269 5.92 6.03 -9.10
CA ILE A 269 6.04 7.48 -8.99
C ILE A 269 5.94 8.14 -10.37
N ASP A 270 6.71 7.64 -11.35
CA ASP A 270 6.76 8.19 -12.72
C ASP A 270 5.40 8.07 -13.43
N ASN A 271 4.62 7.04 -13.12
CA ASN A 271 3.26 6.86 -13.62
C ASN A 271 2.20 7.62 -12.79
N GLY A 272 2.59 8.22 -11.67
CA GLY A 272 1.76 9.10 -10.83
C GLY A 272 0.65 8.32 -10.10
N PHE A 273 0.99 7.22 -9.46
CA PHE A 273 0.13 6.60 -8.46
C PHE A 273 -0.07 7.55 -7.27
N ASP A 274 -1.25 7.54 -6.68
CA ASP A 274 -1.55 8.35 -5.49
C ASP A 274 -0.82 7.77 -4.27
N LEU A 275 -0.85 6.45 -4.11
CA LEU A 275 -0.36 5.73 -2.96
C LEU A 275 0.47 4.50 -3.39
N ILE A 276 1.51 4.19 -2.61
CA ILE A 276 2.30 2.96 -2.72
C ILE A 276 2.34 2.30 -1.34
N THR A 277 1.93 1.04 -1.26
CA THR A 277 2.04 0.19 -0.07
C THR A 277 3.29 -0.69 -0.17
N THR A 278 4.17 -0.63 0.84
CA THR A 278 5.49 -1.27 0.82
C THR A 278 5.95 -1.78 2.19
N ASP A 279 6.74 -2.88 2.20
CA ASP A 279 7.49 -3.34 3.37
C ASP A 279 8.80 -2.56 3.59
N ALA A 280 9.21 -1.74 2.62
CA ALA A 280 10.46 -0.98 2.63
C ALA A 280 10.22 0.54 2.54
N PRO A 281 9.46 1.15 3.48
CA PRO A 281 9.08 2.56 3.38
C PRO A 281 10.28 3.51 3.40
N THR A 282 11.38 3.16 4.05
CA THR A 282 12.61 3.96 4.06
C THR A 282 13.30 4.03 2.69
N ALA A 283 13.17 2.98 1.87
CA ALA A 283 13.67 2.99 0.49
C ALA A 283 12.88 4.00 -0.38
N PHE A 284 11.57 4.12 -0.17
CA PHE A 284 10.73 5.11 -0.83
C PHE A 284 11.06 6.54 -0.37
N LEU A 285 11.19 6.76 0.96
CA LEU A 285 11.45 8.08 1.54
C LEU A 285 12.86 8.60 1.21
N GLY A 286 13.75 7.76 0.70
CA GLY A 286 15.08 8.10 0.22
C GLY A 286 15.15 8.42 -1.28
N LEU A 287 14.04 8.30 -2.00
CA LEU A 287 13.89 8.65 -3.42
C LEU A 287 13.41 10.10 -3.54
#